data_dc7a4844d203157de06d358db366e926
#
_entry.id   dc7a4844d203157de06d358db366e926
#
_cell.length_a   1.000
_cell.length_b   1.000
_cell.length_c   1.000
_cell.angle_alpha   90.00
_cell.angle_beta   90.00
_cell.angle_gamma   90.00
#
_symmetry.space_group_name_H-M   'P 1'
#
loop_
_entity.id
_entity.type
_entity.pdbx_description
1 polymer ?
#
loop_
_entity_poly.entity_id
_entity_poly.type
_entity_poly.pdbx_seq_one_letter_code
_entity_poly.pdbx_strand_id
1 'polypeptide(L)'
;KMIGEGSYAKVFRYRDKFYNKYFVLKRAKNDLNDKELERFKREFDVMNELKSPYVLEVHRYDEEKNEYYMEYADETLKKFIERNNSTLTIKRRRGIAMQIFKGFSYIHSKGYLHRDISFTNVLLQHYENDLTIVKISDFGLVKMKQSDLTSFGSEIKGSLNDSNLQIVGFGNYNMEYETFALTRLIYYVMTGRYNLENIKNQKVKDVLKGISSNLDERYHSVAEMQQAFEVAFPISGY
;
A
#
# COMPACT_ATOMS: atom_id res chain seq x y z
N LYS A 1 5.49 -23.22 -3.76
CA LYS A 1 5.44 -22.64 -5.10
C LYS A 1 5.89 -21.19 -5.04
N MET A 2 6.83 -20.77 -5.88
CA MET A 2 7.21 -19.37 -6.04
C MET A 2 6.04 -18.57 -6.64
N ILE A 3 5.70 -17.44 -6.05
CA ILE A 3 4.58 -16.58 -6.46
C ILE A 3 4.99 -15.15 -6.80
N GLY A 4 6.23 -14.79 -6.49
CA GLY A 4 6.79 -13.48 -6.80
C GLY A 4 8.30 -13.45 -6.61
N GLU A 5 8.93 -12.49 -7.29
CA GLU A 5 10.33 -12.16 -7.12
C GLU A 5 10.49 -10.65 -7.29
N GLY A 6 11.12 -10.02 -6.30
CA GLY A 6 11.46 -8.60 -6.30
C GLY A 6 12.97 -8.37 -6.38
N SER A 7 13.39 -7.11 -6.23
CA SER A 7 14.82 -6.75 -6.25
C SER A 7 15.60 -7.45 -5.14
N TYR A 8 15.04 -7.57 -3.94
CA TYR A 8 15.73 -8.04 -2.73
C TYR A 8 15.30 -9.41 -2.25
N ALA A 9 14.15 -9.93 -2.71
CA ALA A 9 13.59 -11.14 -2.15
C ALA A 9 12.83 -11.99 -3.17
N LYS A 10 12.71 -13.28 -2.86
CA LYS A 10 11.83 -14.25 -3.50
C LYS A 10 10.67 -14.57 -2.58
N VAL A 11 9.47 -14.72 -3.14
CA VAL A 11 8.23 -14.93 -2.41
C VAL A 11 7.63 -16.27 -2.79
N PHE A 12 7.38 -17.10 -1.79
CA PHE A 12 6.87 -18.46 -1.96
C PHE A 12 5.56 -18.64 -1.21
N ARG A 13 4.58 -19.26 -1.85
CA ARG A 13 3.39 -19.76 -1.17
C ARG A 13 3.58 -21.23 -0.80
N TYR A 14 3.24 -21.60 0.43
CA TYR A 14 3.17 -22.99 0.88
C TYR A 14 1.86 -23.23 1.63
N ARG A 15 1.45 -24.49 1.71
CA ARG A 15 0.30 -24.91 2.51
C ARG A 15 0.82 -25.60 3.77
N ASP A 16 0.50 -25.03 4.90
CA ASP A 16 0.77 -25.68 6.16
C ASP A 16 -0.25 -26.81 6.37
N LYS A 17 0.26 -28.03 6.63
CA LYS A 17 -0.59 -29.21 6.78
C LYS A 17 -1.31 -29.25 8.10
N PHE A 18 -0.72 -28.67 9.16
CA PHE A 18 -1.28 -28.65 10.50
C PHE A 18 -2.45 -27.67 10.60
N TYR A 19 -2.23 -26.43 10.12
CA TYR A 19 -3.28 -25.40 10.12
C TYR A 19 -4.24 -25.53 8.93
N ASN A 20 -3.91 -26.35 7.93
CA ASN A 20 -4.66 -26.47 6.67
C ASN A 20 -4.86 -25.13 5.95
N LYS A 21 -3.90 -24.22 6.08
CA LYS A 21 -3.91 -22.85 5.54
C LYS A 21 -2.72 -22.59 4.64
N TYR A 22 -2.88 -21.61 3.75
CA TYR A 22 -1.76 -21.07 3.00
C TYR A 22 -1.05 -19.99 3.80
N PHE A 23 0.27 -20.02 3.72
CA PHE A 23 1.18 -18.98 4.20
C PHE A 23 2.11 -18.55 3.07
N VAL A 24 2.73 -17.41 3.27
CA VAL A 24 3.76 -16.89 2.39
C VAL A 24 5.08 -16.84 3.13
N LEU A 25 6.14 -17.28 2.46
CA LEU A 25 7.51 -17.16 2.88
C LEU A 25 8.19 -16.13 1.97
N LYS A 26 8.71 -15.05 2.54
CA LYS A 26 9.57 -14.08 1.84
C LYS A 26 11.00 -14.33 2.29
N ARG A 27 11.89 -14.64 1.32
CA ARG A 27 13.29 -14.96 1.56
C ARG A 27 14.18 -13.95 0.86
N ALA A 28 15.14 -13.39 1.58
CA ALA A 28 16.17 -12.53 1.02
C ALA A 28 16.97 -13.28 -0.07
N LYS A 29 17.42 -12.58 -1.09
CA LYS A 29 18.35 -13.13 -2.08
C LYS A 29 19.74 -13.28 -1.46
N ASN A 30 20.51 -14.25 -1.96
CA ASN A 30 21.82 -14.58 -1.39
C ASN A 30 22.91 -13.55 -1.73
N ASP A 31 22.66 -12.69 -2.72
CA ASP A 31 23.58 -11.69 -3.25
C ASP A 31 23.37 -10.28 -2.66
N LEU A 32 22.58 -10.17 -1.59
CA LEU A 32 22.33 -8.90 -0.91
C LEU A 32 23.56 -8.49 -0.06
N ASN A 33 23.86 -7.19 -0.10
CA ASN A 33 24.82 -6.60 0.84
C ASN A 33 24.18 -6.33 2.22
N ASP A 34 25.02 -5.99 3.21
CA ASP A 34 24.57 -5.80 4.61
C ASP A 34 23.44 -4.75 4.75
N LYS A 35 23.51 -3.63 4.00
CA LYS A 35 22.46 -2.59 4.02
C LYS A 35 21.12 -3.09 3.45
N GLU A 36 21.18 -3.93 2.45
CA GLU A 36 19.97 -4.53 1.84
C GLU A 36 19.35 -5.58 2.76
N LEU A 37 20.17 -6.37 3.46
CA LEU A 37 19.73 -7.31 4.49
C LEU A 37 19.12 -6.58 5.69
N GLU A 38 19.77 -5.53 6.17
CA GLU A 38 19.23 -4.67 7.24
C GLU A 38 17.86 -4.08 6.85
N ARG A 39 17.73 -3.63 5.61
CA ARG A 39 16.45 -3.13 5.09
C ARG A 39 15.39 -4.23 5.01
N PHE A 40 15.78 -5.44 4.58
CA PHE A 40 14.86 -6.59 4.53
C PHE A 40 14.36 -6.96 5.93
N LYS A 41 15.24 -6.97 6.94
CA LYS A 41 14.88 -7.21 8.33
C LYS A 41 14.00 -6.10 8.88
N ARG A 42 14.33 -4.84 8.62
CA ARG A 42 13.54 -3.69 9.04
C ARG A 42 12.11 -3.72 8.50
N GLU A 43 11.91 -4.20 7.28
CA GLU A 43 10.56 -4.40 6.74
C GLU A 43 9.73 -5.33 7.63
N PHE A 44 10.32 -6.47 8.04
CA PHE A 44 9.68 -7.39 8.97
C PHE A 44 9.38 -6.73 10.32
N ASP A 45 10.37 -6.05 10.91
CA ASP A 45 10.24 -5.41 12.22
C ASP A 45 9.09 -4.41 12.25
N VAL A 46 9.01 -3.54 11.24
CA VAL A 46 7.91 -2.57 11.09
C VAL A 46 6.57 -3.28 10.93
N MET A 47 6.47 -4.27 10.06
CA MET A 47 5.23 -5.02 9.88
C MET A 47 4.82 -5.77 11.16
N ASN A 48 5.81 -6.25 11.93
CA ASN A 48 5.54 -6.93 13.20
C ASN A 48 5.01 -5.98 14.30
N GLU A 49 5.35 -4.69 14.26
CA GLU A 49 4.78 -3.68 15.14
C GLU A 49 3.35 -3.26 14.75
N LEU A 50 3.02 -3.36 13.46
CA LEU A 50 1.74 -2.94 12.93
C LEU A 50 0.67 -4.04 13.11
N LYS A 51 -0.19 -3.88 14.12
CA LYS A 51 -1.29 -4.81 14.41
C LYS A 51 -2.63 -4.21 13.96
N SER A 52 -3.01 -4.48 12.73
CA SER A 52 -4.25 -4.00 12.13
C SER A 52 -4.80 -5.04 11.15
N PRO A 53 -6.13 -5.23 11.07
CA PRO A 53 -6.71 -6.12 10.07
C PRO A 53 -6.44 -5.66 8.64
N TYR A 54 -6.04 -4.40 8.43
CA TYR A 54 -5.74 -3.80 7.12
C TYR A 54 -4.25 -3.80 6.75
N VAL A 55 -3.39 -4.35 7.61
CA VAL A 55 -1.96 -4.55 7.34
C VAL A 55 -1.70 -6.04 7.25
N LEU A 56 -0.88 -6.47 6.29
CA LEU A 56 -0.51 -7.87 6.13
C LEU A 56 0.24 -8.36 7.36
N GLU A 57 -0.24 -9.42 7.99
CA GLU A 57 0.34 -9.93 9.21
C GLU A 57 1.63 -10.71 8.94
N VAL A 58 2.67 -10.43 9.71
CA VAL A 58 3.89 -11.24 9.76
C VAL A 58 3.94 -12.05 11.04
N HIS A 59 4.54 -13.26 10.99
CA HIS A 59 4.48 -14.21 12.09
C HIS A 59 5.84 -14.48 12.70
N ARG A 60 6.85 -14.79 11.90
CA ARG A 60 8.15 -15.24 12.36
C ARG A 60 9.26 -14.82 11.41
N TYR A 61 10.39 -14.38 11.94
CA TYR A 61 11.64 -14.20 11.20
C TYR A 61 12.62 -15.34 11.53
N ASP A 62 13.32 -15.85 10.53
CA ASP A 62 14.41 -16.82 10.63
C ASP A 62 15.72 -16.12 10.30
N GLU A 63 16.54 -15.86 11.33
CA GLU A 63 17.81 -15.12 11.22
C GLU A 63 18.86 -15.89 10.41
N GLU A 64 18.87 -17.24 10.51
CA GLU A 64 19.88 -18.05 9.80
C GLU A 64 19.65 -18.05 8.30
N LYS A 65 18.39 -18.00 7.88
CA LYS A 65 18.00 -18.09 6.46
C LYS A 65 17.63 -16.74 5.85
N ASN A 66 17.63 -15.68 6.65
CA ASN A 66 17.12 -14.36 6.24
C ASN A 66 15.77 -14.47 5.52
N GLU A 67 14.79 -15.07 6.21
CA GLU A 67 13.45 -15.26 5.69
C GLU A 67 12.39 -15.02 6.75
N TYR A 68 11.20 -14.62 6.34
CA TYR A 68 10.08 -14.47 7.26
C TYR A 68 8.77 -15.01 6.68
N TYR A 69 7.89 -15.36 7.60
CA TYR A 69 6.59 -15.93 7.33
C TYR A 69 5.51 -14.88 7.52
N MET A 70 4.53 -14.87 6.63
CA MET A 70 3.39 -13.95 6.70
C MET A 70 2.10 -14.61 6.24
N GLU A 71 0.98 -14.00 6.56
CA GLU A 71 -0.32 -14.45 6.07
C GLU A 71 -0.37 -14.43 4.53
N TYR A 72 -1.26 -15.24 3.98
CA TYR A 72 -1.51 -15.29 2.55
C TYR A 72 -2.71 -14.43 2.20
N ALA A 73 -2.54 -13.52 1.26
CA ALA A 73 -3.63 -12.81 0.60
C ALA A 73 -3.86 -13.38 -0.80
N ASP A 74 -5.10 -13.36 -1.28
CA ASP A 74 -5.50 -14.09 -2.48
C ASP A 74 -4.98 -13.43 -3.76
N GLU A 75 -5.01 -12.11 -3.82
CA GLU A 75 -4.58 -11.36 -5.01
C GLU A 75 -4.22 -9.90 -4.70
N THR A 76 -3.59 -9.25 -5.66
CA THR A 76 -3.34 -7.80 -5.59
C THR A 76 -4.60 -7.01 -5.97
N LEU A 77 -4.73 -5.82 -5.42
CA LEU A 77 -5.77 -4.86 -5.81
C LEU A 77 -5.78 -4.63 -7.33
N LYS A 78 -4.61 -4.57 -7.95
CA LYS A 78 -4.47 -4.44 -9.40
C LYS A 78 -5.21 -5.55 -10.14
N LYS A 79 -4.88 -6.81 -9.86
CA LYS A 79 -5.51 -7.97 -10.51
C LYS A 79 -7.02 -8.00 -10.29
N PHE A 80 -7.45 -7.70 -9.07
CA PHE A 80 -8.87 -7.66 -8.73
C PHE A 80 -9.63 -6.62 -9.55
N ILE A 81 -9.14 -5.37 -9.59
CA ILE A 81 -9.79 -4.29 -10.33
C ILE A 81 -9.78 -4.60 -11.84
N GLU A 82 -8.65 -5.01 -12.41
CA GLU A 82 -8.54 -5.33 -13.84
C GLU A 82 -9.56 -6.41 -14.26
N ARG A 83 -9.71 -7.47 -13.44
CA ARG A 83 -10.64 -8.56 -13.72
C ARG A 83 -12.11 -8.16 -13.58
N ASN A 84 -12.44 -7.30 -12.63
CA ASN A 84 -13.81 -7.01 -12.25
C ASN A 84 -14.27 -5.58 -12.62
N ASN A 85 -13.48 -4.81 -13.34
CA ASN A 85 -13.70 -3.37 -13.55
C ASN A 85 -15.09 -3.02 -14.09
N SER A 86 -15.62 -3.82 -15.00
CA SER A 86 -16.94 -3.62 -15.62
C SER A 86 -18.13 -3.95 -14.71
N THR A 87 -17.91 -4.76 -13.68
CA THR A 87 -18.98 -5.27 -12.79
C THR A 87 -18.94 -4.67 -11.38
N LEU A 88 -17.80 -4.07 -11.00
CA LEU A 88 -17.66 -3.46 -9.68
C LEU A 88 -18.57 -2.25 -9.51
N THR A 89 -19.50 -2.36 -8.56
CA THR A 89 -20.40 -1.27 -8.17
C THR A 89 -19.66 -0.16 -7.42
N ILE A 90 -20.17 1.05 -7.44
CA ILE A 90 -19.65 2.18 -6.64
C ILE A 90 -19.61 1.83 -5.16
N LYS A 91 -20.62 1.14 -4.63
CA LYS A 91 -20.67 0.67 -3.23
C LYS A 91 -19.48 -0.21 -2.90
N ARG A 92 -19.12 -1.17 -3.78
CA ARG A 92 -17.97 -2.08 -3.57
C ARG A 92 -16.65 -1.33 -3.64
N ARG A 93 -16.47 -0.44 -4.63
CA ARG A 93 -15.28 0.41 -4.76
C ARG A 93 -15.09 1.30 -3.53
N ARG A 94 -16.17 1.95 -3.07
CA ARG A 94 -16.17 2.76 -1.86
C ARG A 94 -15.75 1.94 -0.62
N GLY A 95 -16.28 0.72 -0.48
CA GLY A 95 -15.91 -0.18 0.61
C GLY A 95 -14.41 -0.49 0.65
N ILE A 96 -13.79 -0.73 -0.51
CA ILE A 96 -12.34 -0.94 -0.64
C ILE A 96 -11.58 0.34 -0.29
N ALA A 97 -11.99 1.50 -0.83
CA ALA A 97 -11.36 2.79 -0.54
C ALA A 97 -11.37 3.11 0.96
N MET A 98 -12.50 2.88 1.64
CA MET A 98 -12.62 3.11 3.08
C MET A 98 -11.70 2.22 3.92
N GLN A 99 -11.46 0.98 3.49
CA GLN A 99 -10.50 0.10 4.16
C GLN A 99 -9.06 0.58 3.95
N ILE A 100 -8.73 1.07 2.74
CA ILE A 100 -7.43 1.68 2.45
C ILE A 100 -7.20 2.88 3.37
N PHE A 101 -8.17 3.80 3.49
CA PHE A 101 -8.08 4.94 4.41
C PHE A 101 -7.84 4.49 5.86
N LYS A 102 -8.59 3.51 6.36
CA LYS A 102 -8.42 2.98 7.72
C LYS A 102 -7.01 2.39 7.92
N GLY A 103 -6.50 1.64 6.95
CA GLY A 103 -5.17 1.06 7.00
C GLY A 103 -4.08 2.13 7.05
N PHE A 104 -4.12 3.11 6.16
CA PHE A 104 -3.12 4.19 6.13
C PHE A 104 -3.24 5.15 7.33
N SER A 105 -4.46 5.45 7.79
CA SER A 105 -4.66 6.21 9.03
C SER A 105 -4.01 5.52 10.23
N TYR A 106 -4.14 4.19 10.32
CA TYR A 106 -3.48 3.41 11.37
C TYR A 106 -1.95 3.45 11.23
N ILE A 107 -1.39 3.22 10.03
CA ILE A 107 0.05 3.27 9.77
C ILE A 107 0.61 4.64 10.18
N HIS A 108 -0.06 5.73 9.77
CA HIS A 108 0.36 7.09 10.10
C HIS A 108 0.23 7.42 11.59
N SER A 109 -0.76 6.85 12.29
CA SER A 109 -0.89 7.00 13.76
C SER A 109 0.27 6.36 14.53
N LYS A 110 0.95 5.37 13.91
CA LYS A 110 2.16 4.75 14.44
C LYS A 110 3.44 5.51 14.07
N GLY A 111 3.33 6.62 13.37
CA GLY A 111 4.46 7.47 12.98
C GLY A 111 5.17 7.04 11.70
N TYR A 112 4.60 6.11 10.93
CA TYR A 112 5.22 5.64 9.68
C TYR A 112 4.62 6.30 8.44
N LEU A 113 5.46 6.52 7.42
CA LEU A 113 5.06 6.76 6.03
C LEU A 113 5.49 5.57 5.18
N HIS A 114 4.59 5.08 4.36
CA HIS A 114 4.82 3.85 3.57
C HIS A 114 5.85 4.03 2.47
N ARG A 115 5.76 5.13 1.71
CA ARG A 115 6.69 5.59 0.66
C ARG A 115 6.73 4.73 -0.63
N ASP A 116 6.10 3.57 -0.62
CA ASP A 116 6.01 2.67 -1.78
C ASP A 116 4.54 2.26 -2.07
N ILE A 117 3.67 3.26 -2.10
CA ILE A 117 2.25 3.03 -2.41
C ILE A 117 2.12 2.62 -3.87
N SER A 118 1.52 1.46 -4.10
CA SER A 118 1.30 0.94 -5.44
C SER A 118 0.05 0.05 -5.50
N PHE A 119 -0.43 -0.22 -6.70
CA PHE A 119 -1.56 -1.12 -6.95
C PHE A 119 -1.26 -2.58 -6.62
N THR A 120 0.02 -2.94 -6.47
CA THR A 120 0.49 -4.30 -6.17
C THR A 120 0.84 -4.50 -4.71
N ASN A 121 1.10 -3.41 -3.96
CA ASN A 121 1.40 -3.45 -2.53
C ASN A 121 0.13 -3.37 -1.67
N VAL A 122 -1.03 -3.19 -2.29
CA VAL A 122 -2.34 -3.40 -1.67
C VAL A 122 -2.88 -4.75 -2.15
N LEU A 123 -3.09 -5.66 -1.20
CA LEU A 123 -3.57 -7.01 -1.43
C LEU A 123 -5.02 -7.13 -0.96
N LEU A 124 -5.70 -8.17 -1.41
CA LEU A 124 -7.06 -8.49 -1.02
C LEU A 124 -7.12 -9.92 -0.50
N GLN A 125 -7.80 -10.10 0.60
CA GLN A 125 -8.13 -11.39 1.18
C GLN A 125 -9.65 -11.58 1.10
N HIS A 126 -10.06 -12.67 0.47
CA HIS A 126 -11.47 -12.99 0.24
C HIS A 126 -11.96 -14.01 1.26
N TYR A 127 -13.13 -13.77 1.77
CA TYR A 127 -13.83 -14.64 2.70
C TYR A 127 -15.19 -15.05 2.12
N GLU A 128 -15.87 -15.96 2.79
CA GLU A 128 -17.24 -16.32 2.49
C GLU A 128 -18.18 -15.08 2.54
N ASN A 129 -19.32 -15.17 1.89
CA ASN A 129 -20.35 -14.11 1.81
C ASN A 129 -19.82 -12.79 1.19
N ASP A 130 -18.95 -12.89 0.18
CA ASP A 130 -18.37 -11.74 -0.54
C ASP A 130 -17.59 -10.74 0.34
N LEU A 131 -17.24 -11.11 1.55
CA LEU A 131 -16.41 -10.28 2.39
C LEU A 131 -14.99 -10.21 1.82
N THR A 132 -14.48 -9.01 1.60
CA THR A 132 -13.12 -8.76 1.14
C THR A 132 -12.43 -7.80 2.10
N ILE A 133 -11.26 -8.18 2.58
CA ILE A 133 -10.42 -7.35 3.45
C ILE A 133 -9.19 -6.90 2.68
N VAL A 134 -8.92 -5.60 2.76
CA VAL A 134 -7.70 -4.98 2.24
C VAL A 134 -6.53 -5.30 3.16
N LYS A 135 -5.36 -5.62 2.58
CA LYS A 135 -4.10 -5.88 3.28
C LYS A 135 -3.00 -5.04 2.66
N ILE A 136 -2.53 -4.02 3.37
CA ILE A 136 -1.39 -3.20 2.96
C ILE A 136 -0.12 -3.97 3.27
N SER A 137 0.80 -4.04 2.31
CA SER A 137 2.02 -4.85 2.37
C SER A 137 3.23 -4.09 1.82
N ASP A 138 4.43 -4.64 1.98
CA ASP A 138 5.71 -4.17 1.45
C ASP A 138 6.18 -2.83 2.05
N PHE A 139 6.67 -2.91 3.28
CA PHE A 139 7.18 -1.77 4.06
C PHE A 139 8.69 -1.54 3.88
N GLY A 140 9.29 -2.08 2.83
CA GLY A 140 10.74 -1.99 2.57
C GLY A 140 11.27 -0.55 2.40
N LEU A 141 10.42 0.45 2.16
CA LEU A 141 10.77 1.87 2.02
C LEU A 141 10.27 2.75 3.17
N VAL A 142 9.66 2.17 4.16
CA VAL A 142 9.03 2.90 5.27
C VAL A 142 9.99 3.89 5.95
N LYS A 143 9.48 5.08 6.29
CA LYS A 143 10.18 6.13 7.05
C LYS A 143 9.40 6.44 8.30
N MET A 144 10.10 6.54 9.44
CA MET A 144 9.53 7.15 10.64
C MET A 144 9.44 8.67 10.45
N LYS A 145 8.34 9.28 10.83
CA LYS A 145 8.10 10.73 10.69
C LYS A 145 9.20 11.62 11.34
N GLN A 146 9.92 11.07 12.33
CA GLN A 146 10.95 11.81 13.11
C GLN A 146 12.39 11.44 12.74
N SER A 147 12.63 10.58 11.76
CA SER A 147 13.99 10.16 11.40
C SER A 147 14.52 10.93 10.19
N ASP A 148 15.62 11.66 10.38
CA ASP A 148 16.37 12.33 9.30
C ASP A 148 17.30 11.37 8.51
N LEU A 149 17.32 10.09 8.88
CA LEU A 149 18.16 9.06 8.29
C LEU A 149 17.59 8.55 6.96
N THR A 150 17.67 9.39 5.94
CA THR A 150 17.49 8.93 4.57
C THR A 150 18.84 8.97 3.87
N SER A 151 19.35 7.81 3.48
CA SER A 151 20.55 7.74 2.66
C SER A 151 20.33 8.49 1.34
N PHE A 152 21.21 9.44 1.04
CA PHE A 152 21.36 10.05 -0.28
C PHE A 152 21.49 8.91 -1.31
N GLY A 153 20.62 8.90 -2.34
CA GLY A 153 20.70 7.93 -3.43
C GLY A 153 19.68 6.79 -3.44
N SER A 154 18.64 6.82 -2.59
CA SER A 154 17.51 5.89 -2.76
C SER A 154 16.78 6.18 -4.06
N GLU A 155 16.77 5.20 -4.98
CA GLU A 155 15.94 5.26 -6.19
C GLU A 155 14.48 5.51 -5.82
N ILE A 156 13.80 6.34 -6.61
CA ILE A 156 12.36 6.57 -6.44
C ILE A 156 11.65 5.28 -6.84
N LYS A 157 11.19 4.55 -5.84
CA LYS A 157 10.33 3.39 -5.99
C LYS A 157 8.88 3.81 -5.69
N GLY A 158 7.94 3.07 -6.22
CA GLY A 158 6.52 3.37 -6.09
C GLY A 158 5.94 3.98 -7.36
N SER A 159 5.14 3.18 -8.06
CA SER A 159 4.56 3.56 -9.36
C SER A 159 3.59 4.73 -9.28
N LEU A 160 3.18 5.12 -8.07
CA LEU A 160 2.23 6.20 -7.83
C LEU A 160 2.87 7.47 -7.26
N ASN A 161 4.17 7.45 -6.96
CA ASN A 161 4.87 8.60 -6.41
C ASN A 161 4.88 9.78 -7.39
N ASP A 162 4.97 10.98 -6.82
CA ASP A 162 5.13 12.22 -7.57
C ASP A 162 6.52 12.25 -8.21
N SER A 163 6.55 12.54 -9.52
CA SER A 163 7.80 12.69 -10.27
C SER A 163 8.68 13.84 -9.75
N ASN A 164 8.10 14.82 -9.08
CA ASN A 164 8.85 15.92 -8.45
C ASN A 164 9.86 15.43 -7.40
N LEU A 165 9.64 14.24 -6.81
CA LEU A 165 10.62 13.59 -5.92
C LEU A 165 11.96 13.29 -6.61
N GLN A 166 12.01 13.22 -7.95
CA GLN A 166 13.27 13.10 -8.68
C GLN A 166 14.13 14.37 -8.57
N ILE A 167 13.46 15.52 -8.45
CA ILE A 167 14.09 16.83 -8.37
C ILE A 167 14.48 17.15 -6.93
N VAL A 168 13.52 17.02 -6.00
CA VAL A 168 13.73 17.40 -4.60
C VAL A 168 14.45 16.34 -3.77
N GLY A 169 14.56 15.12 -4.28
CA GLY A 169 15.16 13.96 -3.60
C GLY A 169 14.19 13.24 -2.66
N PHE A 170 14.33 11.92 -2.63
CA PHE A 170 13.47 11.01 -1.84
C PHE A 170 13.61 11.21 -0.30
N GLY A 171 14.70 11.88 0.13
CA GLY A 171 14.89 12.31 1.52
C GLY A 171 13.81 13.26 2.01
N ASN A 172 13.26 14.10 1.14
CA ASN A 172 12.24 15.10 1.42
C ASN A 172 10.81 14.54 1.36
N TYR A 173 10.65 13.20 1.27
CA TYR A 173 9.34 12.58 1.29
C TYR A 173 8.60 12.86 2.61
N ASN A 174 7.41 13.42 2.50
CA ASN A 174 6.55 13.83 3.60
C ASN A 174 5.09 13.40 3.36
N MET A 175 4.17 13.90 4.17
CA MET A 175 2.75 13.54 4.11
C MET A 175 2.10 13.96 2.79
N GLU A 176 2.48 15.08 2.21
CA GLU A 176 1.93 15.58 0.95
C GLU A 176 2.29 14.68 -0.25
N TYR A 177 3.46 14.04 -0.23
CA TYR A 177 3.84 13.02 -1.21
C TYR A 177 3.11 11.69 -0.97
N GLU A 178 2.90 11.33 0.29
CA GLU A 178 2.15 10.13 0.66
C GLU A 178 0.68 10.24 0.22
N THR A 179 0.03 11.38 0.51
CA THR A 179 -1.36 11.63 0.11
C THR A 179 -1.51 11.80 -1.40
N PHE A 180 -0.49 12.30 -2.10
CA PHE A 180 -0.45 12.29 -3.57
C PHE A 180 -0.55 10.87 -4.12
N ALA A 181 0.30 9.96 -3.64
CA ALA A 181 0.28 8.56 -4.08
C ALA A 181 -1.04 7.86 -3.70
N LEU A 182 -1.56 8.14 -2.49
CA LEU A 182 -2.88 7.65 -2.05
C LEU A 182 -4.01 8.18 -2.93
N THR A 183 -3.97 9.45 -3.33
CA THR A 183 -4.99 10.02 -4.22
C THR A 183 -5.04 9.26 -5.55
N ARG A 184 -3.90 8.94 -6.14
CA ARG A 184 -3.82 8.14 -7.36
C ARG A 184 -4.34 6.72 -7.15
N LEU A 185 -4.04 6.11 -6.00
CA LEU A 185 -4.55 4.79 -5.64
C LEU A 185 -6.07 4.79 -5.50
N ILE A 186 -6.65 5.77 -4.79
CA ILE A 186 -8.10 5.91 -4.61
C ILE A 186 -8.80 6.21 -5.95
N TYR A 187 -8.19 7.07 -6.80
CA TYR A 187 -8.69 7.29 -8.14
C TYR A 187 -8.80 5.97 -8.93
N TYR A 188 -7.74 5.15 -8.89
CA TYR A 188 -7.76 3.84 -9.56
C TYR A 188 -8.84 2.91 -8.99
N VAL A 189 -9.01 2.86 -7.67
CA VAL A 189 -10.08 2.07 -7.04
C VAL A 189 -11.46 2.50 -7.54
N MET A 190 -11.69 3.80 -7.63
CA MET A 190 -13.00 4.34 -7.98
C MET A 190 -13.33 4.26 -9.46
N THR A 191 -12.33 4.26 -10.34
CA THR A 191 -12.52 4.35 -11.80
C THR A 191 -11.99 3.15 -12.58
N GLY A 192 -11.04 2.40 -12.03
CA GLY A 192 -10.26 1.38 -12.74
C GLY A 192 -9.31 1.94 -13.81
N ARG A 193 -9.02 3.24 -13.78
CA ARG A 193 -8.19 3.94 -14.77
C ARG A 193 -6.89 4.43 -14.16
N TYR A 194 -5.82 4.38 -14.96
CA TYR A 194 -4.51 4.93 -14.58
C TYR A 194 -4.35 6.38 -15.03
N ASN A 195 -4.96 6.73 -16.17
CA ASN A 195 -4.86 8.05 -16.77
C ASN A 195 -5.81 9.04 -16.09
N LEU A 196 -5.26 10.19 -15.71
CA LEU A 196 -5.97 11.29 -15.05
C LEU A 196 -6.52 12.33 -16.04
N GLU A 197 -6.40 12.07 -17.35
CA GLU A 197 -6.94 12.96 -18.39
C GLU A 197 -8.44 12.77 -18.58
N ASN A 198 -9.10 13.82 -19.04
CA ASN A 198 -10.50 13.82 -19.44
C ASN A 198 -11.48 13.30 -18.35
N ILE A 199 -11.21 13.59 -17.08
CA ILE A 199 -12.09 13.23 -15.99
C ILE A 199 -13.36 14.04 -16.06
N LYS A 200 -14.49 13.39 -16.37
CA LYS A 200 -15.81 14.03 -16.47
C LYS A 200 -16.58 14.04 -15.15
N ASN A 201 -16.33 13.06 -14.28
CA ASN A 201 -17.07 12.91 -13.02
C ASN A 201 -16.59 13.95 -11.99
N GLN A 202 -17.48 14.88 -11.62
CA GLN A 202 -17.14 15.95 -10.66
C GLN A 202 -16.75 15.40 -9.29
N LYS A 203 -17.44 14.39 -8.78
CA LYS A 203 -17.11 13.75 -7.49
C LYS A 203 -15.68 13.19 -7.45
N VAL A 204 -15.21 12.66 -8.59
CA VAL A 204 -13.82 12.20 -8.73
C VAL A 204 -12.88 13.39 -8.71
N LYS A 205 -13.20 14.50 -9.43
CA LYS A 205 -12.38 15.71 -9.44
C LYS A 205 -12.22 16.31 -8.04
N ASP A 206 -13.28 16.30 -7.25
CA ASP A 206 -13.28 16.87 -5.90
C ASP A 206 -12.27 16.18 -4.97
N VAL A 207 -11.99 14.90 -5.20
CA VAL A 207 -10.98 14.14 -4.44
C VAL A 207 -9.56 14.35 -4.99
N LEU A 208 -9.41 14.82 -6.22
CA LEU A 208 -8.11 14.90 -6.91
C LEU A 208 -7.24 16.10 -6.49
N LYS A 209 -7.65 16.94 -5.53
CA LYS A 209 -6.77 18.00 -5.02
C LYS A 209 -5.44 17.45 -4.48
N GLY A 210 -5.42 16.21 -4.01
CA GLY A 210 -4.22 15.55 -3.51
C GLY A 210 -3.11 15.37 -4.56
N ILE A 211 -3.39 15.54 -5.85
CA ILE A 211 -2.38 15.52 -6.91
C ILE A 211 -2.04 16.91 -7.45
N SER A 212 -2.38 17.99 -6.73
CA SER A 212 -1.96 19.34 -7.10
C SER A 212 -0.44 19.42 -7.25
N SER A 213 0.03 20.23 -8.19
CA SER A 213 1.45 20.59 -8.31
C SER A 213 1.96 21.40 -7.13
N ASN A 214 1.06 22.16 -6.49
CA ASN A 214 1.34 22.89 -5.25
C ASN A 214 1.15 21.97 -4.05
N LEU A 215 2.20 21.74 -3.26
CA LEU A 215 2.17 20.88 -2.07
C LEU A 215 1.18 21.40 -1.02
N ASP A 216 1.07 22.72 -0.82
CA ASP A 216 0.19 23.33 0.18
C ASP A 216 -1.31 23.10 -0.11
N GLU A 217 -1.65 22.81 -1.36
CA GLU A 217 -3.02 22.50 -1.77
C GLU A 217 -3.39 21.01 -1.56
N ARG A 218 -2.40 20.15 -1.34
CA ARG A 218 -2.61 18.72 -1.14
C ARG A 218 -3.26 18.43 0.21
N TYR A 219 -3.64 17.19 0.41
CA TYR A 219 -4.09 16.72 1.72
C TYR A 219 -2.90 16.61 2.68
N HIS A 220 -3.03 17.16 3.87
CA HIS A 220 -2.02 17.10 4.93
C HIS A 220 -2.21 15.88 5.86
N SER A 221 -3.28 15.13 5.66
CA SER A 221 -3.53 13.87 6.38
C SER A 221 -4.48 12.96 5.61
N VAL A 222 -4.44 11.67 5.94
CA VAL A 222 -5.42 10.69 5.43
C VAL A 222 -6.81 10.98 5.95
N ALA A 223 -6.94 11.54 7.16
CA ALA A 223 -8.24 11.91 7.72
C ALA A 223 -8.92 13.02 6.90
N GLU A 224 -8.17 14.06 6.51
CA GLU A 224 -8.66 15.12 5.63
C GLU A 224 -9.09 14.55 4.26
N MET A 225 -8.26 13.68 3.68
CA MET A 225 -8.56 13.03 2.41
C MET A 225 -9.81 12.13 2.50
N GLN A 226 -9.96 11.36 3.59
CA GLN A 226 -11.14 10.53 3.83
C GLN A 226 -12.40 11.38 3.95
N GLN A 227 -12.36 12.49 4.67
CA GLN A 227 -13.49 13.40 4.81
C GLN A 227 -13.94 13.96 3.45
N ALA A 228 -13.01 14.42 2.62
CA ALA A 228 -13.31 14.89 1.27
C ALA A 228 -13.91 13.77 0.40
N PHE A 229 -13.38 12.55 0.52
CA PHE A 229 -13.90 11.38 -0.18
C PHE A 229 -15.34 11.03 0.26
N GLU A 230 -15.65 11.08 1.56
CA GLU A 230 -16.98 10.77 2.09
C GLU A 230 -18.04 11.79 1.65
N VAL A 231 -17.66 13.06 1.53
CA VAL A 231 -18.50 14.11 0.96
C VAL A 231 -18.79 13.85 -0.53
N ALA A 232 -17.76 13.49 -1.31
CA ALA A 232 -17.90 13.21 -2.73
C ALA A 232 -18.68 11.91 -3.01
N PHE A 233 -18.51 10.89 -2.16
CA PHE A 233 -19.14 9.57 -2.27
C PHE A 233 -19.87 9.20 -0.98
N PRO A 234 -20.98 9.88 -0.65
CA PRO A 234 -21.75 9.58 0.56
C PRO A 234 -22.31 8.16 0.53
N ILE A 235 -22.57 7.60 1.71
CA ILE A 235 -23.37 6.39 1.80
C ILE A 235 -24.77 6.79 1.35
N SER A 236 -25.21 6.31 0.19
CA SER A 236 -26.60 6.49 -0.24
C SER A 236 -27.49 5.87 0.85
N GLY A 237 -28.36 6.66 1.46
CA GLY A 237 -29.34 6.17 2.41
C GLY A 237 -30.13 5.02 1.78
N TYR A 238 -30.46 4.04 2.60
CA TYR A 238 -31.34 2.93 2.26
C TYR A 238 -32.69 3.45 1.79
#